data_df13f57fc1de06c040e991c796014424
#
_entry.id   df13f57fc1de06c040e991c796014424
#
_cell.length_a   1.000
_cell.length_b   1.000
_cell.length_c   1.000
_cell.angle_alpha   90.00
_cell.angle_beta   90.00
_cell.angle_gamma   90.00
#
_symmetry.space_group_name_H-M   'P 1'
#
loop_
_entity.id
_entity.type
_entity.pdbx_description
1 polymer ?
#
loop_
_entity_poly.entity_id
_entity_poly.type
_entity_poly.pdbx_seq_one_letter_code
_entity_poly.pdbx_strand_id
1 'polypeptide(L)'
;AHLTPELRKTNFKEIVKGFTMDQAVAEASRCLECGCCDVYDCKLLAYAQEYNVQPAQVAGDMHSYKIHDEHPYIYRDQNKCILCGLCVRACEQIVGVSALGLHDRGFNSTVEAGFGELLLDSRCVSCGQCVAVCPTGALQERQPNLKPVPLRTEAHKNICNYCGVGCNLELHQHGTLPAKVTPEEGHELCSSGRFGYLNAFADYSMSYPLVRFDNQLNASDMDEAVLTTIKSIQSIQAVYGRDAVGFVIGDKLTTEEIFLARYLAHDVLGTEMIFSANATNGGISDVLGADGSTTSYEELSHTELIMVLGTGIYPFYPMFGLRVKKAVQNGAKLLLLNNEAGPLTPLATAKMAMGTDVGVLKQIAKALLAKNSNFRANGVEELAASLADVQVSEEAHAMADMYAK
;
A
#
# COMPACT_ATOMS: atom_id res chain seq x y z
N ALA A 1 -28.37 -18.23 -27.83
CA ALA A 1 -29.14 -19.37 -28.32
C ALA A 1 -30.64 -19.08 -28.21
N HIS A 2 -31.41 -19.49 -29.21
CA HIS A 2 -32.86 -19.29 -29.22
C HIS A 2 -33.57 -20.63 -29.43
N LEU A 3 -34.80 -20.77 -28.89
CA LEU A 3 -35.65 -21.88 -29.27
C LEU A 3 -36.07 -21.75 -30.73
N THR A 4 -36.12 -22.85 -31.47
CA THR A 4 -36.59 -22.85 -32.85
C THR A 4 -38.05 -22.44 -32.93
N PRO A 5 -38.55 -21.87 -34.06
CA PRO A 5 -39.94 -21.46 -34.20
C PRO A 5 -40.95 -22.59 -33.92
N GLU A 6 -40.58 -23.82 -34.29
CA GLU A 6 -41.44 -25.00 -34.07
C GLU A 6 -41.62 -25.27 -32.59
N LEU A 7 -40.53 -25.20 -31.79
CA LEU A 7 -40.57 -25.42 -30.36
C LEU A 7 -41.28 -24.27 -29.62
N ARG A 8 -41.22 -23.04 -30.12
CA ARG A 8 -41.90 -21.90 -29.50
C ARG A 8 -43.44 -22.04 -29.54
N LYS A 9 -43.96 -22.73 -30.52
CA LYS A 9 -45.39 -22.94 -30.68
C LYS A 9 -45.97 -23.99 -29.74
N THR A 10 -45.11 -24.84 -29.18
CA THR A 10 -45.52 -26.02 -28.40
C THR A 10 -45.32 -25.88 -26.90
N ASN A 11 -44.67 -24.79 -26.41
CA ASN A 11 -44.43 -24.59 -25.00
C ASN A 11 -44.20 -23.10 -24.65
N PHE A 12 -44.28 -22.78 -23.36
CA PHE A 12 -44.06 -21.45 -22.80
C PHE A 12 -42.66 -21.30 -22.14
N LYS A 13 -41.67 -22.09 -22.57
CA LYS A 13 -40.31 -21.98 -22.06
C LYS A 13 -39.65 -20.70 -22.58
N GLU A 14 -38.62 -20.24 -21.85
CA GLU A 14 -37.82 -19.08 -22.23
C GLU A 14 -37.31 -19.22 -23.67
N ILE A 15 -37.61 -18.22 -24.49
CA ILE A 15 -37.29 -18.23 -25.93
C ILE A 15 -35.80 -17.97 -26.15
N VAL A 16 -35.23 -17.01 -25.40
CA VAL A 16 -33.80 -16.64 -25.46
C VAL A 16 -33.07 -17.39 -24.35
N LYS A 17 -32.32 -18.40 -24.72
CA LYS A 17 -31.54 -19.18 -23.77
C LYS A 17 -30.20 -18.48 -23.50
N GLY A 18 -29.72 -18.57 -22.29
CA GLY A 18 -28.33 -18.19 -21.98
C GLY A 18 -27.33 -19.05 -22.78
N PHE A 19 -26.06 -18.65 -22.73
CA PHE A 19 -24.97 -19.43 -23.29
C PHE A 19 -24.62 -20.61 -22.37
N THR A 20 -24.24 -21.74 -22.97
CA THR A 20 -23.45 -22.74 -22.25
C THR A 20 -22.05 -22.18 -22.01
N MET A 21 -21.28 -22.81 -21.13
CA MET A 21 -19.89 -22.38 -20.86
C MET A 21 -19.06 -22.32 -22.16
N ASP A 22 -19.11 -23.35 -22.99
CA ASP A 22 -18.38 -23.40 -24.26
C ASP A 22 -18.83 -22.29 -25.23
N GLN A 23 -20.13 -22.00 -25.30
CA GLN A 23 -20.67 -20.91 -26.09
C GLN A 23 -20.23 -19.55 -25.56
N ALA A 24 -20.20 -19.37 -24.24
CA ALA A 24 -19.75 -18.14 -23.61
C ALA A 24 -18.26 -17.91 -23.88
N VAL A 25 -17.43 -18.94 -23.77
CA VAL A 25 -16.00 -18.88 -24.09
C VAL A 25 -15.78 -18.57 -25.58
N ALA A 26 -16.50 -19.24 -26.46
CA ALA A 26 -16.38 -18.98 -27.90
C ALA A 26 -16.79 -17.53 -28.28
N GLU A 27 -17.84 -17.02 -27.64
CA GLU A 27 -18.30 -15.63 -27.87
C GLU A 27 -17.31 -14.62 -27.26
N ALA A 28 -16.78 -14.89 -26.08
CA ALA A 28 -15.77 -14.06 -25.44
C ALA A 28 -14.46 -14.01 -26.26
N SER A 29 -14.05 -15.13 -26.85
CA SER A 29 -12.81 -15.25 -27.62
C SER A 29 -12.77 -14.36 -28.89
N ARG A 30 -13.92 -13.98 -29.42
CA ARG A 30 -13.99 -13.07 -30.59
C ARG A 30 -14.15 -11.60 -30.24
N CYS A 31 -14.08 -11.26 -28.95
CA CYS A 31 -14.21 -9.87 -28.52
C CYS A 31 -12.95 -9.06 -28.93
N LEU A 32 -13.17 -7.92 -29.53
CA LEU A 32 -12.11 -6.99 -29.98
C LEU A 32 -11.72 -5.98 -28.90
N GLU A 33 -12.31 -6.05 -27.70
CA GLU A 33 -12.03 -5.12 -26.58
C GLU A 33 -12.16 -3.64 -26.99
N CYS A 34 -13.11 -3.31 -27.86
CA CYS A 34 -13.26 -1.98 -28.44
C CYS A 34 -13.88 -0.95 -27.48
N GLY A 35 -14.33 -1.38 -26.29
CA GLY A 35 -14.89 -0.49 -25.27
C GLY A 35 -13.81 0.14 -24.40
N CYS A 36 -14.08 1.37 -23.89
CA CYS A 36 -13.23 2.00 -22.86
C CYS A 36 -13.69 1.60 -21.48
N CYS A 37 -12.79 1.09 -20.62
CA CYS A 37 -13.10 0.68 -19.25
C CYS A 37 -13.51 1.85 -18.35
N ASP A 38 -13.05 3.07 -18.66
CA ASP A 38 -13.28 4.27 -17.84
C ASP A 38 -14.49 5.09 -18.32
N VAL A 39 -15.41 4.50 -19.06
CA VAL A 39 -16.56 5.24 -19.63
C VAL A 39 -17.39 5.97 -18.56
N TYR A 40 -17.45 5.46 -17.34
CA TYR A 40 -18.18 6.08 -16.23
C TYR A 40 -17.38 7.14 -15.46
N ASP A 41 -16.04 7.10 -15.56
CA ASP A 41 -15.13 7.97 -14.82
C ASP A 41 -14.40 8.97 -15.75
N CYS A 42 -14.57 8.85 -17.08
CA CYS A 42 -13.86 9.67 -18.05
C CYS A 42 -14.44 11.08 -18.13
N LYS A 43 -13.77 12.04 -17.52
CA LYS A 43 -14.13 13.47 -17.58
C LYS A 43 -14.11 14.04 -18.99
N LEU A 44 -13.16 13.56 -19.84
CA LEU A 44 -13.10 13.99 -21.24
C LEU A 44 -14.37 13.59 -21.99
N LEU A 45 -14.84 12.36 -21.83
CA LEU A 45 -16.09 11.89 -22.46
C LEU A 45 -17.28 12.72 -21.98
N ALA A 46 -17.39 12.96 -20.67
CA ALA A 46 -18.47 13.74 -20.09
C ALA A 46 -18.53 15.16 -20.69
N TYR A 47 -17.39 15.87 -20.72
CA TYR A 47 -17.32 17.20 -21.30
C TYR A 47 -17.50 17.21 -22.84
N ALA A 48 -16.97 16.20 -23.55
CA ALA A 48 -17.20 16.10 -24.98
C ALA A 48 -18.68 15.92 -25.33
N GLN A 49 -19.45 15.22 -24.50
CA GLN A 49 -20.89 15.09 -24.63
C GLN A 49 -21.63 16.38 -24.26
N GLU A 50 -21.26 17.01 -23.16
CA GLU A 50 -21.83 18.28 -22.70
C GLU A 50 -21.69 19.39 -23.76
N TYR A 51 -20.50 19.52 -24.34
CA TYR A 51 -20.19 20.52 -25.37
C TYR A 51 -20.53 20.05 -26.81
N ASN A 52 -21.14 18.91 -26.98
CA ASN A 52 -21.51 18.31 -28.27
C ASN A 52 -20.35 18.34 -29.29
N VAL A 53 -19.17 17.91 -28.86
CA VAL A 53 -17.96 17.91 -29.71
C VAL A 53 -18.16 16.97 -30.90
N GLN A 54 -17.88 17.50 -32.12
CA GLN A 54 -17.96 16.75 -33.36
C GLN A 54 -16.56 16.41 -33.87
N PRO A 55 -16.04 15.19 -33.64
CA PRO A 55 -14.65 14.84 -34.00
C PRO A 55 -14.34 14.99 -35.48
N ALA A 56 -15.34 14.80 -36.34
CA ALA A 56 -15.18 14.93 -37.79
C ALA A 56 -14.79 16.35 -38.26
N GLN A 57 -15.06 17.39 -37.45
CA GLN A 57 -14.71 18.78 -37.73
C GLN A 57 -13.23 19.08 -37.53
N VAL A 58 -12.50 18.23 -36.80
CA VAL A 58 -11.08 18.37 -36.48
C VAL A 58 -10.25 17.23 -37.05
N ALA A 59 -10.67 16.71 -38.20
CA ALA A 59 -9.93 15.63 -38.89
C ALA A 59 -8.52 16.09 -39.29
N GLY A 60 -7.52 15.23 -39.09
CA GLY A 60 -6.12 15.49 -39.39
C GLY A 60 -5.29 14.23 -39.18
N ASP A 61 -3.98 14.40 -39.06
CA ASP A 61 -3.07 13.31 -38.73
C ASP A 61 -3.37 12.78 -37.32
N MET A 62 -3.38 11.46 -37.21
CA MET A 62 -3.60 10.77 -35.92
C MET A 62 -2.38 9.95 -35.53
N HIS A 63 -2.06 10.00 -34.26
CA HIS A 63 -1.03 9.14 -33.70
C HIS A 63 -1.50 7.69 -33.61
N SER A 64 -0.53 6.78 -33.74
CA SER A 64 -0.72 5.36 -33.45
C SER A 64 0.47 4.87 -32.65
N TYR A 65 0.27 4.70 -31.36
CA TYR A 65 1.28 4.28 -30.42
C TYR A 65 1.08 2.83 -30.01
N LYS A 66 2.19 2.16 -29.68
CA LYS A 66 2.15 0.83 -29.07
C LYS A 66 1.46 0.93 -27.70
N ILE A 67 0.62 -0.04 -27.39
CA ILE A 67 0.04 -0.22 -26.08
C ILE A 67 1.06 -0.92 -25.18
N HIS A 68 1.21 -0.44 -23.94
CA HIS A 68 2.11 -1.00 -22.95
C HIS A 68 1.31 -1.72 -21.87
N ASP A 69 1.38 -3.04 -21.86
CA ASP A 69 0.70 -3.94 -20.93
C ASP A 69 1.67 -4.86 -20.17
N GLU A 70 2.95 -4.57 -20.22
CA GLU A 70 4.01 -5.36 -19.58
C GLU A 70 4.02 -5.20 -18.04
N HIS A 71 3.50 -4.07 -17.54
CA HIS A 71 3.47 -3.82 -16.09
C HIS A 71 2.38 -4.66 -15.41
N PRO A 72 2.66 -5.31 -14.25
CA PRO A 72 1.70 -6.22 -13.61
C PRO A 72 0.42 -5.54 -13.13
N TYR A 73 0.46 -4.24 -12.84
CA TYR A 73 -0.65 -3.51 -12.25
C TYR A 73 -1.18 -2.36 -13.09
N ILE A 74 -0.40 -1.86 -14.03
CA ILE A 74 -0.72 -0.64 -14.78
C ILE A 74 -0.73 -0.93 -16.27
N TYR A 75 -1.86 -0.70 -16.89
CA TYR A 75 -2.04 -0.72 -18.33
C TYR A 75 -1.90 0.71 -18.88
N ARG A 76 -1.14 0.89 -19.95
CA ARG A 76 -0.87 2.21 -20.51
C ARG A 76 -1.15 2.23 -22.03
N ASP A 77 -2.09 3.08 -22.43
CA ASP A 77 -2.48 3.30 -23.82
C ASP A 77 -2.31 4.78 -24.20
N GLN A 78 -1.20 5.09 -24.85
CA GLN A 78 -0.88 6.45 -25.27
C GLN A 78 -1.86 7.01 -26.30
N ASN A 79 -2.59 6.15 -27.04
CA ASN A 79 -3.58 6.59 -28.00
C ASN A 79 -4.78 7.32 -27.35
N LYS A 80 -4.97 7.16 -26.04
CA LYS A 80 -6.00 7.83 -25.23
C LYS A 80 -5.45 9.01 -24.42
N CYS A 81 -4.15 9.30 -24.54
CA CYS A 81 -3.49 10.36 -23.78
C CYS A 81 -3.79 11.73 -24.37
N ILE A 82 -4.21 12.68 -23.54
CA ILE A 82 -4.45 14.07 -23.89
C ILE A 82 -3.30 14.99 -23.50
N LEU A 83 -2.16 14.47 -23.10
CA LEU A 83 -0.96 15.19 -22.69
C LEU A 83 -1.19 16.23 -21.57
N CYS A 84 -2.15 16.01 -20.68
CA CYS A 84 -2.47 16.95 -19.60
C CYS A 84 -1.36 17.05 -18.53
N GLY A 85 -0.41 16.10 -18.48
CA GLY A 85 0.71 16.07 -17.56
C GLY A 85 0.36 15.77 -16.10
N LEU A 86 -0.89 15.43 -15.76
CA LEU A 86 -1.29 15.12 -14.37
C LEU A 86 -0.51 13.95 -13.79
N CYS A 87 -0.31 12.88 -14.56
CA CYS A 87 0.45 11.70 -14.13
C CYS A 87 1.93 12.02 -13.88
N VAL A 88 2.53 12.89 -14.70
CA VAL A 88 3.91 13.36 -14.50
C VAL A 88 4.02 14.15 -13.19
N ARG A 89 3.14 15.14 -13.00
CA ARG A 89 3.11 15.94 -11.77
C ARG A 89 2.81 15.09 -10.53
N ALA A 90 1.89 14.14 -10.60
CA ALA A 90 1.62 13.24 -9.48
C ALA A 90 2.85 12.39 -9.13
N CYS A 91 3.55 11.87 -10.14
CA CYS A 91 4.75 11.08 -9.94
C CYS A 91 5.90 11.89 -9.34
N GLU A 92 6.03 13.16 -9.73
CA GLU A 92 7.06 14.08 -9.24
C GLU A 92 6.72 14.70 -7.88
N GLN A 93 5.56 15.36 -7.79
CA GLN A 93 5.23 16.23 -6.65
C GLN A 93 4.57 15.47 -5.50
N ILE A 94 3.76 14.44 -5.78
CA ILE A 94 3.09 13.66 -4.75
C ILE A 94 3.99 12.51 -4.32
N VAL A 95 4.41 11.67 -5.28
CA VAL A 95 5.20 10.46 -4.97
C VAL A 95 6.70 10.76 -4.81
N GLY A 96 7.20 11.81 -5.48
CA GLY A 96 8.61 12.21 -5.42
C GLY A 96 9.57 11.22 -6.10
N VAL A 97 9.06 10.40 -7.03
CA VAL A 97 9.86 9.38 -7.74
C VAL A 97 10.29 9.84 -9.12
N SER A 98 9.47 10.68 -9.77
CA SER A 98 9.73 11.21 -11.13
C SER A 98 10.03 10.11 -12.15
N ALA A 99 9.27 9.01 -12.10
CA ALA A 99 9.41 7.91 -13.05
C ALA A 99 8.83 8.26 -14.43
N LEU A 100 7.80 9.11 -14.47
CA LEU A 100 7.16 9.57 -15.71
C LEU A 100 7.61 10.99 -16.05
N GLY A 101 7.84 11.22 -17.34
CA GLY A 101 8.19 12.52 -17.90
C GLY A 101 7.57 12.73 -19.30
N LEU A 102 7.63 13.98 -19.79
CA LEU A 102 7.32 14.28 -21.17
C LEU A 102 8.54 13.92 -22.02
N HIS A 103 8.31 13.13 -23.06
CA HIS A 103 9.29 12.73 -24.05
C HIS A 103 8.95 13.34 -25.39
N ASP A 104 9.96 13.62 -26.19
CA ASP A 104 9.84 14.35 -27.45
C ASP A 104 9.20 15.75 -27.32
N ARG A 105 8.87 16.37 -28.44
CA ARG A 105 8.27 17.69 -28.48
C ARG A 105 7.32 17.88 -29.65
N GLY A 106 6.43 18.85 -29.53
CA GLY A 106 5.44 19.17 -30.56
C GLY A 106 4.44 18.05 -30.76
N PHE A 107 4.11 17.74 -31.97
CA PHE A 107 3.11 16.74 -32.32
C PHE A 107 3.47 15.35 -31.81
N ASN A 108 4.75 14.97 -31.76
CA ASN A 108 5.21 13.66 -31.30
C ASN A 108 5.41 13.55 -29.78
N SER A 109 4.99 14.55 -29.02
CA SER A 109 5.12 14.49 -27.55
C SER A 109 4.34 13.31 -26.97
N THR A 110 5.00 12.58 -26.05
CA THR A 110 4.42 11.46 -25.32
C THR A 110 4.73 11.55 -23.84
N VAL A 111 4.03 10.79 -23.01
CA VAL A 111 4.39 10.58 -21.61
C VAL A 111 5.09 9.22 -21.50
N GLU A 112 6.37 9.23 -21.16
CA GLU A 112 7.18 8.02 -21.08
C GLU A 112 7.86 7.87 -19.72
N ALA A 113 8.33 6.65 -19.44
CA ALA A 113 9.21 6.38 -18.31
C ALA A 113 10.67 6.54 -18.76
N GLY A 114 11.49 7.21 -17.94
CA GLY A 114 12.91 7.43 -18.26
C GLY A 114 13.10 8.04 -19.64
N PHE A 115 13.92 7.39 -20.47
CA PHE A 115 14.16 7.74 -21.87
C PHE A 115 13.48 6.76 -22.84
N GLY A 116 12.23 6.38 -22.59
CA GLY A 116 11.49 5.38 -23.34
C GLY A 116 11.66 3.96 -22.79
N GLU A 117 12.06 3.82 -21.54
CA GLU A 117 12.16 2.56 -20.83
C GLU A 117 10.76 2.01 -20.49
N LEU A 118 10.69 0.72 -20.17
CA LEU A 118 9.49 0.15 -19.58
C LEU A 118 9.28 0.73 -18.17
N LEU A 119 8.03 0.90 -17.77
CA LEU A 119 7.71 1.46 -16.47
C LEU A 119 8.30 0.63 -15.31
N LEU A 120 8.38 -0.69 -15.46
CA LEU A 120 9.01 -1.60 -14.48
C LEU A 120 10.53 -1.44 -14.38
N ASP A 121 11.19 -1.08 -15.46
CA ASP A 121 12.65 -0.93 -15.51
C ASP A 121 13.11 0.46 -15.04
N SER A 122 12.14 1.35 -14.82
CA SER A 122 12.36 2.71 -14.35
C SER A 122 12.34 2.80 -12.82
N ARG A 123 12.39 4.02 -12.29
CA ARG A 123 12.26 4.29 -10.84
C ARG A 123 10.84 4.08 -10.30
N CYS A 124 9.92 3.52 -11.09
CA CYS A 124 8.53 3.36 -10.69
C CYS A 124 8.40 2.45 -9.46
N VAL A 125 7.63 2.92 -8.47
CA VAL A 125 7.31 2.15 -7.25
C VAL A 125 5.94 1.48 -7.32
N SER A 126 5.33 1.43 -8.49
CA SER A 126 4.03 0.77 -8.74
C SER A 126 2.87 1.25 -7.85
N CYS A 127 2.89 2.51 -7.40
CA CYS A 127 1.89 3.04 -6.45
C CYS A 127 0.52 3.32 -7.07
N GLY A 128 0.40 3.38 -8.42
CA GLY A 128 -0.86 3.65 -9.11
C GLY A 128 -1.38 5.09 -9.02
N GLN A 129 -0.62 6.06 -8.48
CA GLN A 129 -1.08 7.45 -8.41
C GLN A 129 -1.29 8.07 -9.79
N CYS A 130 -0.47 7.69 -10.77
CA CYS A 130 -0.65 8.11 -12.16
C CYS A 130 -1.99 7.62 -12.75
N VAL A 131 -2.46 6.43 -12.34
CA VAL A 131 -3.77 5.90 -12.71
C VAL A 131 -4.88 6.69 -12.03
N ALA A 132 -4.74 7.00 -10.73
CA ALA A 132 -5.74 7.72 -9.95
C ALA A 132 -6.05 9.14 -10.49
N VAL A 133 -5.03 9.80 -11.06
CA VAL A 133 -5.17 11.18 -11.58
C VAL A 133 -5.43 11.26 -13.08
N CYS A 134 -5.38 10.14 -13.80
CA CYS A 134 -5.60 10.14 -15.25
C CYS A 134 -7.06 10.47 -15.58
N PRO A 135 -7.35 11.56 -16.34
CA PRO A 135 -8.72 11.94 -16.66
C PRO A 135 -9.29 11.15 -17.84
N THR A 136 -8.53 10.20 -18.39
CA THR A 136 -8.92 9.37 -19.54
C THR A 136 -8.49 7.93 -19.31
N GLY A 137 -8.81 7.02 -20.21
CA GLY A 137 -8.36 5.63 -20.16
C GLY A 137 -6.91 5.40 -20.64
N ALA A 138 -6.06 6.43 -20.61
CA ALA A 138 -4.66 6.28 -21.02
C ALA A 138 -3.81 5.52 -19.99
N LEU A 139 -4.16 5.63 -18.73
CA LEU A 139 -3.57 4.87 -17.62
C LEU A 139 -4.70 4.21 -16.84
N GLN A 140 -4.67 2.90 -16.78
CA GLN A 140 -5.70 2.07 -16.14
C GLN A 140 -5.08 1.03 -15.23
N GLU A 141 -5.87 0.52 -14.28
CA GLU A 141 -5.48 -0.67 -13.55
C GLU A 141 -5.58 -1.89 -14.45
N ARG A 142 -4.54 -2.71 -14.43
CA ARG A 142 -4.57 -4.02 -15.06
C ARG A 142 -5.31 -4.99 -14.15
N GLN A 143 -6.46 -5.45 -14.59
CA GLN A 143 -7.29 -6.41 -13.85
C GLN A 143 -7.13 -7.80 -14.48
N PRO A 144 -6.32 -8.69 -13.88
CA PRO A 144 -5.99 -9.96 -14.52
C PRO A 144 -7.18 -10.91 -14.66
N ASN A 145 -8.17 -10.78 -13.79
CA ASN A 145 -9.29 -11.73 -13.71
C ASN A 145 -10.62 -11.17 -14.23
N LEU A 146 -10.65 -9.90 -14.59
CA LEU A 146 -11.86 -9.26 -15.13
C LEU A 146 -11.54 -8.78 -16.54
N LYS A 147 -12.46 -9.08 -17.47
CA LYS A 147 -12.40 -8.48 -18.78
C LYS A 147 -12.49 -6.95 -18.62
N PRO A 148 -11.66 -6.18 -19.35
CA PRO A 148 -11.70 -4.72 -19.29
C PRO A 148 -12.99 -4.17 -19.91
N VAL A 149 -14.06 -4.25 -19.16
CA VAL A 149 -15.37 -3.66 -19.48
C VAL A 149 -15.75 -2.62 -18.44
N PRO A 150 -16.49 -1.57 -18.80
CA PRO A 150 -16.97 -0.60 -17.84
C PRO A 150 -17.87 -1.29 -16.79
N LEU A 151 -17.51 -1.14 -15.52
CA LEU A 151 -18.29 -1.64 -14.40
C LEU A 151 -18.75 -0.47 -13.54
N ARG A 152 -20.04 -0.45 -13.21
CA ARG A 152 -20.53 0.41 -12.13
C ARG A 152 -20.19 -0.25 -10.81
N THR A 153 -19.55 0.50 -9.94
CA THR A 153 -19.10 0.01 -8.64
C THR A 153 -19.66 0.87 -7.52
N GLU A 154 -19.82 0.26 -6.35
CA GLU A 154 -20.12 0.95 -5.11
C GLU A 154 -18.81 1.10 -4.32
N ALA A 155 -18.56 2.29 -3.80
CA ALA A 155 -17.33 2.60 -3.04
C ALA A 155 -17.61 2.46 -1.54
N HIS A 156 -16.74 1.74 -0.84
CA HIS A 156 -16.79 1.54 0.60
C HIS A 156 -15.47 1.99 1.22
N LYS A 157 -15.55 2.93 2.17
CA LYS A 157 -14.38 3.37 2.94
C LYS A 157 -13.84 2.24 3.78
N ASN A 158 -12.53 2.09 3.77
CA ASN A 158 -11.83 1.04 4.50
C ASN A 158 -10.42 1.50 4.89
N ILE A 159 -9.73 0.70 5.67
CA ILE A 159 -8.36 0.93 6.11
C ILE A 159 -7.48 -0.19 5.56
N CYS A 160 -6.31 0.19 5.03
CA CYS A 160 -5.33 -0.75 4.54
C CYS A 160 -4.71 -1.55 5.69
N ASN A 161 -4.71 -2.86 5.59
CA ASN A 161 -4.14 -3.78 6.60
C ASN A 161 -2.80 -4.41 6.18
N TYR A 162 -2.13 -3.91 5.14
CA TYR A 162 -0.86 -4.47 4.68
C TYR A 162 0.33 -4.14 5.57
N CYS A 163 0.28 -3.03 6.28
CA CYS A 163 1.27 -2.64 7.29
C CYS A 163 0.63 -1.73 8.35
N GLY A 164 1.34 -1.45 9.44
CA GLY A 164 0.84 -0.67 10.56
C GLY A 164 0.58 0.81 10.29
N VAL A 165 0.77 1.31 9.05
CA VAL A 165 0.45 2.71 8.70
C VAL A 165 -1.04 2.96 8.68
N GLY A 166 -1.88 1.97 8.31
CA GLY A 166 -3.34 2.09 8.32
C GLY A 166 -3.88 3.15 7.35
N CYS A 167 -3.36 3.20 6.11
CA CYS A 167 -3.79 4.18 5.12
C CYS A 167 -5.27 4.05 4.79
N ASN A 168 -5.98 5.18 4.70
CA ASN A 168 -7.38 5.21 4.27
C ASN A 168 -7.52 4.92 2.78
N LEU A 169 -8.47 4.08 2.45
CA LEU A 169 -8.76 3.67 1.07
C LEU A 169 -10.26 3.51 0.84
N GLU A 170 -10.65 3.50 -0.42
CA GLU A 170 -11.98 3.13 -0.87
C GLU A 170 -11.91 1.84 -1.67
N LEU A 171 -12.62 0.82 -1.20
CA LEU A 171 -12.81 -0.43 -1.92
C LEU A 171 -14.05 -0.31 -2.80
N HIS A 172 -13.86 -0.42 -4.10
CA HIS A 172 -14.95 -0.43 -5.08
C HIS A 172 -15.37 -1.86 -5.36
N GLN A 173 -16.66 -2.14 -5.21
CA GLN A 173 -17.23 -3.45 -5.42
C GLN A 173 -18.27 -3.45 -6.55
N HIS A 174 -18.33 -4.53 -7.29
CA HIS A 174 -19.40 -4.86 -8.23
C HIS A 174 -20.07 -6.15 -7.73
N GLY A 175 -21.25 -6.02 -7.15
CA GLY A 175 -21.85 -7.14 -6.40
C GLY A 175 -20.98 -7.53 -5.21
N THR A 176 -20.56 -8.80 -5.15
CA THR A 176 -19.67 -9.32 -4.08
C THR A 176 -18.19 -9.30 -4.44
N LEU A 177 -17.84 -8.87 -5.66
CA LEU A 177 -16.46 -8.91 -6.14
C LEU A 177 -15.79 -7.55 -5.98
N PRO A 178 -14.59 -7.48 -5.40
CA PRO A 178 -13.78 -6.27 -5.41
C PRO A 178 -13.34 -5.98 -6.84
N ALA A 179 -13.59 -4.76 -7.31
CA ALA A 179 -13.28 -4.33 -8.67
C ALA A 179 -12.00 -3.49 -8.75
N LYS A 180 -11.82 -2.57 -7.81
CA LYS A 180 -10.62 -1.74 -7.69
C LYS A 180 -10.49 -1.16 -6.28
N VAL A 181 -9.30 -0.65 -5.96
CA VAL A 181 -9.05 0.13 -4.75
C VAL A 181 -8.54 1.51 -5.16
N THR A 182 -9.09 2.56 -4.57
CA THR A 182 -8.60 3.93 -4.74
C THR A 182 -8.16 4.51 -3.41
N PRO A 183 -7.20 5.45 -3.37
CA PRO A 183 -6.96 6.22 -2.16
C PRO A 183 -8.20 7.06 -1.84
N GLU A 184 -8.49 7.27 -0.56
CA GLU A 184 -9.46 8.29 -0.14
C GLU A 184 -8.95 9.67 -0.59
N GLU A 185 -9.86 10.62 -0.82
CA GLU A 185 -9.51 11.97 -1.31
C GLU A 185 -8.46 12.63 -0.41
N GLY A 186 -7.38 13.13 -1.00
CA GLY A 186 -6.26 13.75 -0.29
C GLY A 186 -5.22 12.75 0.26
N HIS A 187 -5.43 11.45 0.08
CA HIS A 187 -4.52 10.40 0.52
C HIS A 187 -3.79 9.72 -0.66
N GLU A 188 -2.73 9.02 -0.36
CA GLU A 188 -1.97 8.20 -1.32
C GLU A 188 -1.86 6.77 -0.80
N LEU A 189 -1.66 5.82 -1.72
CA LEU A 189 -1.44 4.41 -1.41
C LEU A 189 -0.11 3.93 -2.01
N CYS A 190 0.54 3.01 -1.35
CA CYS A 190 1.64 2.23 -1.94
C CYS A 190 1.08 1.11 -2.84
N SER A 191 1.97 0.39 -3.53
CA SER A 191 1.58 -0.72 -4.41
C SER A 191 0.76 -1.79 -3.69
N SER A 192 1.15 -2.16 -2.46
CA SER A 192 0.41 -3.16 -1.67
C SER A 192 -0.98 -2.68 -1.28
N GLY A 193 -1.11 -1.41 -0.84
CA GLY A 193 -2.42 -0.85 -0.50
C GLY A 193 -3.34 -0.71 -1.71
N ARG A 194 -2.76 -0.36 -2.87
CA ARG A 194 -3.52 -0.14 -4.10
C ARG A 194 -3.95 -1.44 -4.78
N PHE A 195 -3.04 -2.39 -4.89
CA PHE A 195 -3.23 -3.59 -5.73
C PHE A 195 -3.30 -4.88 -4.92
N GLY A 196 -3.13 -4.81 -3.60
CA GLY A 196 -3.13 -6.00 -2.75
C GLY A 196 -4.44 -6.79 -2.75
N TYR A 197 -5.57 -6.13 -3.05
CA TYR A 197 -6.86 -6.83 -3.21
C TYR A 197 -6.81 -7.91 -4.30
N LEU A 198 -5.89 -7.81 -5.27
CA LEU A 198 -5.70 -8.83 -6.30
C LEU A 198 -5.27 -10.18 -5.72
N ASN A 199 -4.68 -10.20 -4.52
CA ASN A 199 -4.34 -11.45 -3.84
C ASN A 199 -5.58 -12.28 -3.48
N ALA A 200 -6.77 -11.66 -3.37
CA ALA A 200 -8.02 -12.40 -3.17
C ALA A 200 -8.38 -13.32 -4.35
N PHE A 201 -7.82 -13.06 -5.54
CA PHE A 201 -8.02 -13.85 -6.75
C PHE A 201 -6.85 -14.80 -7.03
N ALA A 202 -5.86 -14.87 -6.15
CA ALA A 202 -4.70 -15.73 -6.35
C ALA A 202 -5.06 -17.19 -6.09
N ASP A 203 -4.57 -18.09 -6.92
CA ASP A 203 -4.85 -19.54 -6.86
C ASP A 203 -4.40 -20.18 -5.53
N TYR A 204 -3.46 -19.53 -4.81
CA TYR A 204 -2.98 -20.01 -3.51
C TYR A 204 -3.86 -19.56 -2.33
N SER A 205 -4.91 -18.76 -2.57
CA SER A 205 -5.83 -18.35 -1.52
C SER A 205 -6.71 -19.51 -1.08
N MET A 206 -6.63 -19.84 0.21
CA MET A 206 -7.48 -20.90 0.79
C MET A 206 -8.92 -20.42 0.88
N SER A 207 -9.85 -21.17 0.30
CA SER A 207 -11.28 -20.89 0.31
C SER A 207 -12.03 -21.58 1.46
N TYR A 208 -11.38 -22.52 2.13
CA TYR A 208 -11.95 -23.32 3.23
C TYR A 208 -10.85 -23.77 4.20
N PRO A 209 -11.21 -24.08 5.44
CA PRO A 209 -10.29 -24.62 6.43
C PRO A 209 -9.73 -26.00 6.01
N LEU A 210 -8.52 -26.28 6.43
CA LEU A 210 -7.89 -27.59 6.26
C LEU A 210 -7.59 -28.21 7.62
N VAL A 211 -8.13 -29.38 7.88
CA VAL A 211 -7.88 -30.15 9.09
C VAL A 211 -7.02 -31.37 8.78
N ARG A 212 -6.02 -31.64 9.61
CA ARG A 212 -5.14 -32.79 9.46
C ARG A 212 -5.80 -34.04 10.02
N PHE A 213 -6.04 -35.02 9.16
CA PHE A 213 -6.50 -36.35 9.52
C PHE A 213 -5.63 -37.39 8.82
N ASP A 214 -5.20 -38.44 9.53
CA ASP A 214 -4.28 -39.48 9.04
C ASP A 214 -3.05 -38.93 8.29
N ASN A 215 -2.44 -37.91 8.86
CA ASN A 215 -1.28 -37.18 8.31
C ASN A 215 -1.51 -36.45 6.98
N GLN A 216 -2.76 -36.35 6.51
CA GLN A 216 -3.17 -35.60 5.32
C GLN A 216 -4.01 -34.41 5.71
N LEU A 217 -3.88 -33.30 4.97
CA LEU A 217 -4.74 -32.13 5.10
C LEU A 217 -6.00 -32.35 4.27
N ASN A 218 -7.15 -32.31 4.92
CA ASN A 218 -8.46 -32.49 4.29
C ASN A 218 -9.27 -31.20 4.44
N ALA A 219 -10.07 -30.91 3.41
CA ALA A 219 -11.03 -29.81 3.46
C ALA A 219 -12.07 -30.07 4.56
N SER A 220 -12.37 -29.03 5.33
CA SER A 220 -13.30 -29.07 6.45
C SER A 220 -14.19 -27.85 6.44
N ASP A 221 -15.31 -27.89 7.14
CA ASP A 221 -16.07 -26.70 7.47
C ASP A 221 -15.44 -25.92 8.64
N MET A 222 -15.91 -24.70 8.85
CA MET A 222 -15.36 -23.81 9.87
C MET A 222 -15.63 -24.34 11.28
N ASP A 223 -16.80 -24.90 11.54
CA ASP A 223 -17.20 -25.38 12.87
C ASP A 223 -16.35 -26.58 13.29
N GLU A 224 -16.13 -27.53 12.37
CA GLU A 224 -15.24 -28.68 12.62
C GLU A 224 -13.79 -28.24 12.86
N ALA A 225 -13.29 -27.29 12.07
CA ALA A 225 -11.94 -26.77 12.22
C ALA A 225 -11.75 -26.09 13.59
N VAL A 226 -12.70 -25.25 14.01
CA VAL A 226 -12.69 -24.58 15.31
C VAL A 226 -12.77 -25.58 16.44
N LEU A 227 -13.70 -26.55 16.38
CA LEU A 227 -13.83 -27.58 17.41
C LEU A 227 -12.56 -28.45 17.53
N THR A 228 -11.92 -28.78 16.41
CA THR A 228 -10.66 -29.54 16.41
C THR A 228 -9.53 -28.75 17.05
N THR A 229 -9.47 -27.45 16.77
CA THR A 229 -8.49 -26.53 17.38
C THR A 229 -8.71 -26.43 18.89
N ILE A 230 -9.95 -26.22 19.36
CA ILE A 230 -10.28 -26.14 20.79
C ILE A 230 -9.90 -27.44 21.52
N LYS A 231 -10.27 -28.59 20.98
CA LYS A 231 -9.91 -29.90 21.56
C LYS A 231 -8.40 -30.09 21.66
N SER A 232 -7.67 -29.69 20.63
CA SER A 232 -6.21 -29.77 20.61
C SER A 232 -5.58 -28.88 21.69
N ILE A 233 -6.02 -27.63 21.80
CA ILE A 233 -5.57 -26.69 22.84
C ILE A 233 -5.85 -27.28 24.23
N GLN A 234 -7.08 -27.71 24.50
CA GLN A 234 -7.47 -28.29 25.78
C GLN A 234 -6.63 -29.52 26.16
N SER A 235 -6.37 -30.41 25.20
CA SER A 235 -5.56 -31.61 25.44
C SER A 235 -4.10 -31.28 25.75
N ILE A 236 -3.52 -30.28 25.07
CA ILE A 236 -2.15 -29.81 25.32
C ILE A 236 -2.07 -29.16 26.71
N GLN A 237 -3.00 -28.29 27.05
CA GLN A 237 -3.01 -27.62 28.35
C GLN A 237 -3.23 -28.59 29.51
N ALA A 238 -4.05 -29.63 29.32
CA ALA A 238 -4.28 -30.65 30.33
C ALA A 238 -3.01 -31.48 30.66
N VAL A 239 -2.13 -31.68 29.70
CA VAL A 239 -0.89 -32.45 29.86
C VAL A 239 0.30 -31.59 30.28
N TYR A 240 0.46 -30.40 29.67
CA TYR A 240 1.67 -29.62 29.78
C TYR A 240 1.48 -28.27 30.52
N GLY A 241 0.26 -27.96 30.94
CA GLY A 241 -0.06 -26.71 31.63
C GLY A 241 -0.49 -25.58 30.67
N ARG A 242 -0.91 -24.44 31.26
CA ARG A 242 -1.50 -23.32 30.54
C ARG A 242 -0.54 -22.68 29.55
N ASP A 243 0.71 -22.49 29.95
CA ASP A 243 1.73 -21.81 29.16
C ASP A 243 2.37 -22.69 28.06
N ALA A 244 1.85 -23.93 27.88
CA ALA A 244 2.22 -24.75 26.74
C ALA A 244 1.59 -24.29 25.40
N VAL A 245 0.64 -23.35 25.47
CA VAL A 245 0.01 -22.73 24.30
C VAL A 245 0.40 -21.27 24.24
N GLY A 246 1.01 -20.85 23.14
CA GLY A 246 1.39 -19.47 22.90
C GLY A 246 0.69 -18.87 21.68
N PHE A 247 0.52 -17.55 21.71
CA PHE A 247 -0.05 -16.75 20.62
C PHE A 247 1.05 -15.91 19.99
N VAL A 248 1.17 -15.97 18.68
CA VAL A 248 2.01 -15.07 17.89
C VAL A 248 1.10 -14.19 17.04
N ILE A 249 1.09 -12.90 17.32
CA ILE A 249 0.19 -11.93 16.72
C ILE A 249 0.97 -11.09 15.71
N GLY A 250 0.43 -10.96 14.50
CA GLY A 250 0.99 -10.08 13.46
C GLY A 250 0.48 -8.64 13.56
N ASP A 251 1.14 -7.74 12.86
CA ASP A 251 0.82 -6.30 12.79
C ASP A 251 -0.27 -5.95 11.76
N LYS A 252 -0.83 -6.96 11.09
CA LYS A 252 -1.87 -6.78 10.05
C LYS A 252 -3.30 -6.95 10.59
N LEU A 253 -3.41 -7.26 11.87
CA LEU A 253 -4.69 -7.42 12.55
C LEU A 253 -5.26 -6.06 12.95
N THR A 254 -6.58 -5.98 13.00
CA THR A 254 -7.26 -4.82 13.57
C THR A 254 -7.07 -4.76 15.11
N THR A 255 -7.29 -3.61 15.70
CA THR A 255 -7.24 -3.45 17.17
C THR A 255 -8.22 -4.39 17.86
N GLU A 256 -9.40 -4.61 17.26
CA GLU A 256 -10.42 -5.52 17.77
C GLU A 256 -9.97 -6.97 17.72
N GLU A 257 -9.33 -7.39 16.64
CA GLU A 257 -8.78 -8.75 16.52
C GLU A 257 -7.64 -9.00 17.52
N ILE A 258 -6.75 -8.02 17.72
CA ILE A 258 -5.69 -8.07 18.73
C ILE A 258 -6.28 -8.17 20.13
N PHE A 259 -7.30 -7.36 20.42
CA PHE A 259 -8.02 -7.42 21.70
C PHE A 259 -8.64 -8.81 21.93
N LEU A 260 -9.34 -9.36 20.94
CA LEU A 260 -9.95 -10.68 21.03
C LEU A 260 -8.91 -11.79 21.19
N ALA A 261 -7.79 -11.71 20.49
CA ALA A 261 -6.68 -12.67 20.62
C ALA A 261 -6.10 -12.63 22.06
N ARG A 262 -5.88 -11.43 22.61
CA ARG A 262 -5.44 -11.26 23.99
C ARG A 262 -6.47 -11.78 24.99
N TYR A 263 -7.74 -11.44 24.82
CA TYR A 263 -8.82 -11.91 25.68
C TYR A 263 -8.91 -13.45 25.65
N LEU A 264 -8.84 -14.08 24.49
CA LEU A 264 -8.82 -15.52 24.36
C LEU A 264 -7.62 -16.14 25.08
N ALA A 265 -6.43 -15.58 24.91
CA ALA A 265 -5.21 -16.12 25.52
C ALA A 265 -5.23 -15.96 27.05
N HIS A 266 -5.41 -14.74 27.54
CA HIS A 266 -5.29 -14.41 28.95
C HIS A 266 -6.54 -14.84 29.77
N ASP A 267 -7.74 -14.38 29.34
CA ASP A 267 -8.95 -14.53 30.17
C ASP A 267 -9.63 -15.89 29.98
N VAL A 268 -9.53 -16.51 28.80
CA VAL A 268 -10.16 -17.81 28.51
C VAL A 268 -9.21 -18.97 28.72
N LEU A 269 -8.01 -18.92 28.14
CA LEU A 269 -7.04 -20.01 28.20
C LEU A 269 -6.06 -19.88 29.37
N GLY A 270 -5.93 -18.70 29.96
CA GLY A 270 -5.10 -18.42 31.13
C GLY A 270 -3.60 -18.50 30.84
N THR A 271 -3.16 -18.23 29.61
CA THR A 271 -1.74 -18.19 29.24
C THR A 271 -1.25 -16.74 29.10
N GLU A 272 -0.04 -16.48 29.60
CA GLU A 272 0.67 -15.20 29.41
C GLU A 272 1.59 -15.22 28.19
N MET A 273 1.63 -16.31 27.45
CA MET A 273 2.52 -16.50 26.30
C MET A 273 1.94 -15.84 25.04
N ILE A 274 1.96 -14.52 25.01
CA ILE A 274 1.51 -13.70 23.87
C ILE A 274 2.69 -12.92 23.32
N PHE A 275 2.96 -13.09 22.05
CA PHE A 275 4.07 -12.47 21.33
C PHE A 275 3.58 -11.71 20.12
N SER A 276 4.15 -10.53 19.88
CA SER A 276 3.99 -9.86 18.58
C SER A 276 5.12 -10.26 17.65
N ALA A 277 4.78 -10.62 16.41
CA ALA A 277 5.77 -11.01 15.40
C ALA A 277 6.73 -9.85 15.04
N ASN A 278 6.29 -8.60 15.18
CA ASN A 278 7.02 -7.40 14.76
C ASN A 278 7.31 -6.41 15.88
N ALA A 279 6.77 -6.63 17.10
CA ALA A 279 7.09 -5.76 18.22
C ALA A 279 8.45 -6.15 18.79
N THR A 280 9.35 -5.20 18.81
CA THR A 280 10.48 -5.21 19.72
C THR A 280 9.99 -4.64 21.05
N ASN A 281 10.39 -5.26 22.18
CA ASN A 281 10.18 -4.66 23.51
C ASN A 281 11.01 -3.36 23.56
N GLY A 282 10.49 -2.29 23.00
CA GLY A 282 11.16 -1.00 22.97
C GLY A 282 10.72 -0.20 24.17
N GLY A 283 11.59 0.25 25.02
CA GLY A 283 11.33 1.05 26.21
C GLY A 283 10.53 2.37 26.00
N ILE A 284 9.84 2.52 24.86
CA ILE A 284 8.97 3.68 24.57
C ILE A 284 7.78 3.66 25.54
N SER A 285 7.16 2.50 25.75
CA SER A 285 6.05 2.36 26.72
C SER A 285 6.48 2.65 28.15
N ASP A 286 7.73 2.33 28.51
CA ASP A 286 8.27 2.60 29.84
C ASP A 286 8.46 4.12 30.09
N VAL A 287 8.72 4.88 29.03
CA VAL A 287 8.93 6.33 29.09
C VAL A 287 7.66 7.13 28.87
N LEU A 288 6.85 6.73 27.85
CA LEU A 288 5.66 7.48 27.41
C LEU A 288 4.35 6.90 27.97
N GLY A 289 4.40 5.73 28.61
CA GLY A 289 3.22 5.03 29.14
C GLY A 289 2.42 4.27 28.10
N ALA A 290 2.79 4.34 26.81
CA ALA A 290 2.18 3.60 25.72
C ALA A 290 3.16 3.45 24.54
N ASP A 291 3.06 2.33 23.82
CA ASP A 291 3.73 2.13 22.54
C ASP A 291 2.83 2.71 21.45
N GLY A 292 3.11 3.94 21.06
CA GLY A 292 2.33 4.60 20.03
C GLY A 292 3.04 5.84 19.48
N SER A 293 2.57 6.32 18.34
CA SER A 293 3.05 7.59 17.77
C SER A 293 2.47 8.76 18.57
N THR A 294 3.32 9.71 18.90
CA THR A 294 2.91 10.99 19.53
C THR A 294 2.57 12.06 18.48
N THR A 295 2.76 11.75 17.20
CA THR A 295 2.59 12.66 16.07
C THR A 295 1.70 12.00 15.03
N SER A 296 0.80 12.76 14.43
CA SER A 296 -0.04 12.27 13.35
C SER A 296 0.77 12.08 12.05
N TYR A 297 0.24 11.24 11.18
CA TYR A 297 0.83 10.99 9.87
C TYR A 297 0.87 12.26 8.99
N GLU A 298 -0.10 13.14 9.14
CA GLU A 298 -0.20 14.42 8.44
C GLU A 298 0.87 15.41 8.91
N GLU A 299 1.07 15.53 10.21
CA GLU A 299 2.05 16.43 10.82
C GLU A 299 3.47 16.15 10.37
N LEU A 300 3.80 14.89 10.06
CA LEU A 300 5.11 14.50 9.56
C LEU A 300 5.51 15.25 8.28
N SER A 301 4.53 15.60 7.44
CA SER A 301 4.78 16.34 6.19
C SER A 301 5.09 17.83 6.39
N HIS A 302 4.83 18.35 7.58
CA HIS A 302 4.95 19.77 7.93
C HIS A 302 6.03 20.06 8.98
N THR A 303 6.76 19.04 9.39
CA THR A 303 7.85 19.19 10.36
C THR A 303 9.09 19.84 9.74
N GLU A 304 9.88 20.52 10.55
CA GLU A 304 11.10 21.20 10.11
C GLU A 304 12.34 20.32 10.16
N LEU A 305 12.33 19.28 11.03
CA LEU A 305 13.42 18.36 11.22
C LEU A 305 12.90 16.94 11.42
N ILE A 306 13.48 15.99 10.70
CA ILE A 306 13.21 14.57 10.85
C ILE A 306 14.50 13.83 11.13
N MET A 307 14.50 13.00 12.16
CA MET A 307 15.57 12.03 12.42
C MET A 307 15.04 10.62 12.15
N VAL A 308 15.68 9.90 11.24
CA VAL A 308 15.34 8.51 10.91
C VAL A 308 16.40 7.58 11.48
N LEU A 309 15.95 6.63 12.28
CA LEU A 309 16.79 5.60 12.90
C LEU A 309 16.58 4.27 12.17
N GLY A 310 17.67 3.72 11.61
CA GLY A 310 17.62 2.45 10.86
C GLY A 310 17.22 2.61 9.39
N THR A 311 17.16 1.48 8.67
CA THR A 311 16.99 1.44 7.21
C THR A 311 15.59 1.00 6.78
N GLY A 312 14.79 0.47 7.69
CA GLY A 312 13.53 -0.25 7.40
C GLY A 312 12.35 0.61 6.99
N ILE A 313 12.38 1.93 7.17
CA ILE A 313 11.20 2.77 6.95
C ILE A 313 10.68 2.65 5.52
N TYR A 314 11.54 2.80 4.52
CA TYR A 314 11.07 2.85 3.14
C TYR A 314 10.61 1.49 2.58
N PRO A 315 11.32 0.38 2.77
CA PRO A 315 10.86 -0.91 2.28
C PRO A 315 9.64 -1.47 3.02
N PHE A 316 9.55 -1.25 4.34
CA PHE A 316 8.46 -1.82 5.14
C PHE A 316 7.26 -0.89 5.30
N TYR A 317 7.49 0.42 5.29
CA TYR A 317 6.48 1.46 5.46
C TYR A 317 6.59 2.53 4.37
N PRO A 318 6.30 2.19 3.10
CA PRO A 318 6.56 3.09 1.97
C PRO A 318 5.91 4.45 2.10
N MET A 319 4.71 4.51 2.72
CA MET A 319 3.99 5.77 2.88
C MET A 319 4.66 6.69 3.90
N PHE A 320 5.28 6.15 4.95
CA PHE A 320 6.15 6.95 5.83
C PHE A 320 7.34 7.54 5.06
N GLY A 321 7.99 6.72 4.24
CA GLY A 321 9.10 7.19 3.40
C GLY A 321 8.70 8.31 2.46
N LEU A 322 7.49 8.25 1.88
CA LEU A 322 6.95 9.32 1.04
C LEU A 322 6.68 10.61 1.85
N ARG A 323 6.14 10.51 3.06
CA ARG A 323 5.90 11.68 3.92
C ARG A 323 7.22 12.35 4.34
N VAL A 324 8.25 11.56 4.67
CA VAL A 324 9.61 12.09 4.92
C VAL A 324 10.15 12.83 3.69
N LYS A 325 10.01 12.24 2.49
CA LYS A 325 10.40 12.91 1.23
C LYS A 325 9.66 14.24 1.05
N LYS A 326 8.35 14.25 1.25
CA LYS A 326 7.52 15.43 1.10
C LYS A 326 7.93 16.53 2.09
N ALA A 327 8.22 16.19 3.34
CA ALA A 327 8.73 17.14 4.31
C ALA A 327 10.07 17.74 3.87
N VAL A 328 11.00 16.93 3.36
CA VAL A 328 12.29 17.43 2.86
C VAL A 328 12.10 18.33 1.63
N GLN A 329 11.21 17.99 0.72
CA GLN A 329 10.85 18.87 -0.41
C GLN A 329 10.25 20.22 0.05
N ASN A 330 9.55 20.21 1.18
CA ASN A 330 9.02 21.41 1.82
C ASN A 330 10.05 22.19 2.65
N GLY A 331 11.29 21.71 2.72
CA GLY A 331 12.40 22.40 3.39
C GLY A 331 12.85 21.78 4.71
N ALA A 332 12.26 20.67 5.15
CA ALA A 332 12.69 19.98 6.35
C ALA A 332 14.13 19.43 6.22
N LYS A 333 14.87 19.45 7.31
CA LYS A 333 16.16 18.80 7.40
C LYS A 333 16.00 17.32 7.74
N LEU A 334 16.76 16.46 7.07
CA LEU A 334 16.73 15.03 7.28
C LEU A 334 18.06 14.55 7.87
N LEU A 335 18.00 13.99 9.06
CA LEU A 335 19.14 13.34 9.72
C LEU A 335 18.94 11.82 9.62
N LEU A 336 19.92 11.11 9.04
CA LEU A 336 19.88 9.66 8.93
C LEU A 336 20.91 9.02 9.85
N LEU A 337 20.43 8.18 10.75
CA LEU A 337 21.25 7.29 11.57
C LEU A 337 21.01 5.87 11.09
N ASN A 338 21.84 5.42 10.14
CA ASN A 338 21.72 4.08 9.55
C ASN A 338 23.08 3.54 9.10
N ASN A 339 23.17 2.23 8.94
CA ASN A 339 24.38 1.54 8.51
C ASN A 339 24.44 1.31 6.99
N GLU A 340 23.31 1.43 6.30
CA GLU A 340 23.17 1.11 4.88
C GLU A 340 22.58 2.29 4.11
N ALA A 341 22.97 2.40 2.85
CA ALA A 341 22.35 3.36 1.94
C ALA A 341 20.94 2.88 1.53
N GLY A 342 20.01 3.81 1.46
CA GLY A 342 18.62 3.55 1.05
C GLY A 342 18.03 4.70 0.26
N PRO A 343 16.77 4.62 -0.12
CA PRO A 343 16.08 5.64 -0.93
C PRO A 343 16.06 7.04 -0.32
N LEU A 344 16.21 7.17 1.00
CA LEU A 344 16.28 8.46 1.69
C LEU A 344 17.70 9.03 1.77
N THR A 345 18.73 8.22 1.52
CA THR A 345 20.14 8.65 1.64
C THR A 345 20.50 9.87 0.78
N PRO A 346 20.04 9.99 -0.48
CA PRO A 346 20.33 11.18 -1.30
C PRO A 346 19.68 12.47 -0.79
N LEU A 347 18.68 12.36 0.10
CA LEU A 347 17.93 13.48 0.65
C LEU A 347 18.45 13.93 2.02
N ALA A 348 19.39 13.19 2.59
CA ALA A 348 19.91 13.45 3.94
C ALA A 348 20.69 14.78 3.99
N THR A 349 20.33 15.64 4.94
CA THR A 349 21.10 16.82 5.30
C THR A 349 22.38 16.42 6.04
N ALA A 350 22.28 15.42 6.93
CA ALA A 350 23.42 14.78 7.58
C ALA A 350 23.13 13.30 7.79
N LYS A 351 24.20 12.50 7.80
CA LYS A 351 24.11 11.06 8.04
C LYS A 351 25.23 10.61 8.99
N MET A 352 24.92 9.59 9.78
CA MET A 352 25.85 8.97 10.69
C MET A 352 25.58 7.47 10.77
N ALA A 353 26.62 6.65 10.82
CA ALA A 353 26.45 5.22 11.02
C ALA A 353 25.95 4.97 12.45
N MET A 354 24.90 4.16 12.61
CA MET A 354 24.30 3.89 13.92
C MET A 354 25.12 2.90 14.74
N GLY A 355 25.97 2.07 14.08
CA GLY A 355 26.67 0.98 14.75
C GLY A 355 25.72 -0.16 15.16
N THR A 356 26.18 -1.02 16.05
CA THR A 356 25.41 -2.14 16.61
C THR A 356 24.80 -1.83 17.97
N ASP A 357 25.10 -0.66 18.51
CA ASP A 357 24.66 -0.20 19.83
C ASP A 357 24.06 1.21 19.78
N VAL A 358 23.58 1.66 20.92
CA VAL A 358 23.02 3.00 21.09
C VAL A 358 24.08 4.10 21.29
N GLY A 359 25.37 3.82 21.05
CA GLY A 359 26.46 4.74 21.32
C GLY A 359 26.33 6.08 20.60
N VAL A 360 25.89 6.05 19.35
CA VAL A 360 25.60 7.26 18.54
C VAL A 360 24.51 8.13 19.15
N LEU A 361 23.42 7.51 19.61
CA LEU A 361 22.32 8.23 20.26
C LEU A 361 22.80 8.89 21.58
N LYS A 362 23.65 8.19 22.34
CA LYS A 362 24.26 8.74 23.54
C LYS A 362 25.17 9.96 23.24
N GLN A 363 25.91 9.93 22.16
CA GLN A 363 26.74 11.07 21.73
C GLN A 363 25.88 12.28 21.36
N ILE A 364 24.79 12.07 20.56
CA ILE A 364 23.87 13.14 20.17
C ILE A 364 23.17 13.70 21.42
N ALA A 365 22.68 12.83 22.32
CA ALA A 365 22.04 13.24 23.56
C ALA A 365 22.98 14.10 24.43
N LYS A 366 24.23 13.68 24.61
CA LYS A 366 25.23 14.47 25.34
C LYS A 366 25.50 15.84 24.71
N ALA A 367 25.62 15.88 23.38
CA ALA A 367 25.80 17.14 22.66
C ALA A 367 24.61 18.08 22.79
N LEU A 368 23.37 17.55 22.76
CA LEU A 368 22.14 18.33 22.94
C LEU A 368 22.03 18.88 24.37
N LEU A 369 22.31 18.08 25.39
CA LEU A 369 22.28 18.53 26.77
C LEU A 369 23.31 19.63 27.05
N ALA A 370 24.51 19.55 26.43
CA ALA A 370 25.54 20.57 26.54
C ALA A 370 25.08 21.92 25.93
N LYS A 371 24.26 21.88 24.85
CA LYS A 371 23.75 23.09 24.18
C LYS A 371 22.54 23.70 24.87
N ASN A 372 21.70 22.90 25.49
CA ASN A 372 20.49 23.33 26.16
C ASN A 372 20.56 23.09 27.67
N SER A 373 21.38 23.89 28.32
CA SER A 373 21.60 23.79 29.79
C SER A 373 20.34 24.06 30.64
N ASN A 374 19.31 24.65 30.04
CA ASN A 374 18.03 24.92 30.69
C ASN A 374 16.98 23.82 30.49
N PHE A 375 17.31 22.76 29.77
CA PHE A 375 16.40 21.64 29.55
C PHE A 375 16.04 21.01 30.91
N ARG A 376 14.75 20.91 31.20
CA ARG A 376 14.22 20.35 32.44
C ARG A 376 13.17 19.30 32.07
N ALA A 377 13.45 18.07 32.42
CA ALA A 377 12.52 16.95 32.34
C ALA A 377 12.88 15.91 33.40
N ASN A 378 11.96 15.07 33.78
CA ASN A 378 12.22 13.96 34.70
C ASN A 378 13.32 13.05 34.10
N GLY A 379 14.28 12.64 34.92
CA GLY A 379 15.38 11.75 34.51
C GLY A 379 16.54 12.42 33.76
N VAL A 380 16.52 13.74 33.51
CA VAL A 380 17.61 14.44 32.78
C VAL A 380 18.93 14.40 33.55
N GLU A 381 18.91 14.52 34.85
CA GLU A 381 20.11 14.47 35.68
C GLU A 381 20.74 13.08 35.66
N GLU A 382 19.94 12.03 35.74
CA GLU A 382 20.38 10.63 35.64
C GLU A 382 20.91 10.33 34.24
N LEU A 383 20.24 10.82 33.21
CA LEU A 383 20.73 10.72 31.82
C LEU A 383 22.07 11.42 31.68
N ALA A 384 22.21 12.66 32.13
CA ALA A 384 23.47 13.42 32.05
C ALA A 384 24.60 12.70 32.78
N ALA A 385 24.33 12.12 33.96
CA ALA A 385 25.30 11.33 34.70
C ALA A 385 25.71 10.07 33.92
N SER A 386 24.77 9.37 33.28
CA SER A 386 25.07 8.19 32.49
C SER A 386 25.88 8.48 31.21
N LEU A 387 25.87 9.72 30.75
CA LEU A 387 26.59 10.18 29.57
C LEU A 387 27.97 10.82 29.89
N ALA A 388 28.37 10.86 31.17
CA ALA A 388 29.60 11.57 31.59
C ALA A 388 30.85 11.14 30.80
N ASP A 389 31.04 9.84 30.62
CA ASP A 389 32.22 9.25 29.94
C ASP A 389 32.06 9.11 28.41
N VAL A 390 30.93 9.50 27.84
CA VAL A 390 30.70 9.40 26.38
C VAL A 390 31.52 10.48 25.66
N GLN A 391 32.37 10.06 24.73
CA GLN A 391 33.07 10.98 23.83
C GLN A 391 32.12 11.35 22.67
N VAL A 392 32.07 12.64 22.33
CA VAL A 392 31.13 13.14 21.27
C VAL A 392 31.98 13.42 20.03
N SER A 393 31.57 12.83 18.90
CA SER A 393 32.20 13.06 17.59
C SER A 393 31.78 14.41 16.99
N GLU A 394 32.49 14.88 15.97
CA GLU A 394 32.15 16.11 15.24
C GLU A 394 30.79 15.97 14.53
N GLU A 395 30.51 14.78 13.98
CA GLU A 395 29.22 14.50 13.32
C GLU A 395 28.08 14.57 14.33
N ALA A 396 28.22 14.03 15.54
CA ALA A 396 27.21 14.12 16.59
C ALA A 396 26.97 15.56 17.05
N HIS A 397 28.05 16.37 17.14
CA HIS A 397 27.91 17.81 17.39
C HIS A 397 27.15 18.53 16.28
N ALA A 398 27.48 18.24 15.00
CA ALA A 398 26.78 18.83 13.86
C ALA A 398 25.28 18.46 13.81
N MET A 399 24.94 17.22 14.14
CA MET A 399 23.54 16.80 14.26
C MET A 399 22.81 17.51 15.40
N ALA A 400 23.44 17.62 16.57
CA ALA A 400 22.91 18.35 17.71
C ALA A 400 22.69 19.84 17.38
N ASP A 401 23.55 20.46 16.57
CA ASP A 401 23.41 21.85 16.11
C ASP A 401 22.16 22.06 15.23
N MET A 402 21.82 21.07 14.42
CA MET A 402 20.63 21.11 13.58
C MET A 402 19.34 20.92 14.39
N TYR A 403 19.43 20.14 15.47
CA TYR A 403 18.28 19.87 16.35
C TYR A 403 18.00 21.02 17.33
N ALA A 404 19.04 21.76 17.74
CA ALA A 404 18.91 22.82 18.74
C ALA A 404 18.46 24.18 18.18
N LYS A 405 18.32 24.28 16.86
CA LYS A 405 17.81 25.48 16.14
C LYS A 405 16.33 25.40 15.90
#